data_cb9296f35a9f8df3b25c0675dae6b7c8
#
_entry.id   cb9296f35a9f8df3b25c0675dae6b7c8
#
_cell.length_a   1.000
_cell.length_b   1.000
_cell.length_c   1.000
_cell.angle_alpha   90.00
_cell.angle_beta   90.00
_cell.angle_gamma   90.00
#
_symmetry.space_group_name_H-M   'P 1'
#
loop_
_entity.id
_entity.type
_entity.pdbx_description
1 polymer ?
#
loop_
_entity_poly.entity_id
_entity_poly.type
_entity_poly.pdbx_seq_one_letter_code
_entity_poly.pdbx_strand_id
1 'polypeptide(L)'
;MTNWFRQHMYAINGALKHLRAAPGNFLFNVLVVAIALALPIAGLTVIQNLRPIASQLSIEPEISVFLRTSVASADAVNLSTPIKKLLKDARVNAKVNFVTKDKALASMESTSSLAEVLATLGGNPLPDAYVLALSADDADKVEQLSAQLRGLDGVDVVQVDSAWVKRLAALMHILELALLFLAGTLGVVVIVVVFNATRLQVLS
;
A
#
# COMPACT_ATOMS: atom_id res chain seq x y z
N MET A 1 35.49 42.38 -11.04
CA MET A 1 35.01 40.97 -11.24
C MET A 1 36.14 39.94 -11.32
N THR A 2 37.33 40.31 -11.76
CA THR A 2 38.50 39.39 -11.89
C THR A 2 39.08 38.85 -10.58
N ASN A 3 38.94 39.56 -9.45
CA ASN A 3 39.46 39.10 -8.16
C ASN A 3 38.62 37.98 -7.53
N TRP A 4 37.30 37.97 -7.76
CA TRP A 4 36.41 36.96 -7.25
C TRP A 4 36.67 35.56 -7.92
N PHE A 5 36.85 35.57 -9.25
CA PHE A 5 37.19 34.37 -10.02
C PHE A 5 38.57 33.80 -9.59
N ARG A 6 39.54 34.69 -9.38
CA ARG A 6 40.92 34.30 -8.97
C ARG A 6 40.94 33.69 -7.56
N GLN A 7 40.15 34.23 -6.64
CA GLN A 7 40.02 33.68 -5.29
C GLN A 7 39.36 32.30 -5.29
N HIS A 8 38.31 32.09 -6.12
CA HIS A 8 37.68 30.81 -6.25
C HIS A 8 38.59 29.75 -6.89
N MET A 9 39.33 30.12 -7.92
CA MET A 9 40.32 29.23 -8.54
C MET A 9 41.47 28.87 -7.59
N TYR A 10 41.89 29.82 -6.75
CA TYR A 10 42.89 29.53 -5.74
C TYR A 10 42.37 28.57 -4.67
N ALA A 11 41.13 28.77 -4.22
CA ALA A 11 40.48 27.89 -3.25
C ALA A 11 40.24 26.47 -3.83
N ILE A 12 39.84 26.36 -5.09
CA ILE A 12 39.67 25.08 -5.79
C ILE A 12 41.02 24.36 -5.93
N ASN A 13 42.06 25.05 -6.35
CA ASN A 13 43.40 24.45 -6.48
C ASN A 13 43.98 24.03 -5.11
N GLY A 14 43.74 24.80 -4.06
CA GLY A 14 44.10 24.45 -2.68
C GLY A 14 43.37 23.18 -2.22
N ALA A 15 42.05 23.10 -2.44
CA ALA A 15 41.24 21.94 -2.14
C ALA A 15 41.70 20.70 -2.90
N LEU A 16 42.01 20.82 -4.21
CA LEU A 16 42.55 19.71 -5.00
C LEU A 16 43.89 19.19 -4.52
N LYS A 17 44.77 20.11 -4.03
CA LYS A 17 46.07 19.75 -3.49
C LYS A 17 45.94 18.96 -2.18
N HIS A 18 45.03 19.37 -1.30
CA HIS A 18 44.71 18.65 -0.06
C HIS A 18 44.07 17.27 -0.35
N LEU A 19 43.18 17.18 -1.36
CA LEU A 19 42.64 15.91 -1.80
C LEU A 19 43.71 14.90 -2.25
N ARG A 20 44.74 15.38 -2.96
CA ARG A 20 45.85 14.55 -3.42
C ARG A 20 46.83 14.17 -2.31
N ALA A 21 46.90 14.94 -1.22
CA ALA A 21 47.81 14.68 -0.10
C ALA A 21 47.29 13.52 0.80
N ALA A 22 45.97 13.32 0.91
CA ALA A 22 45.38 12.25 1.73
C ALA A 22 44.16 11.59 1.01
N PRO A 23 44.40 10.87 -0.12
CA PRO A 23 43.31 10.36 -0.96
C PRO A 23 42.44 9.32 -0.25
N GLY A 24 43.03 8.52 0.65
CA GLY A 24 42.29 7.48 1.39
C GLY A 24 41.22 8.04 2.33
N ASN A 25 41.53 9.09 3.07
CA ASN A 25 40.58 9.73 3.99
C ASN A 25 39.43 10.43 3.26
N PHE A 26 39.77 11.06 2.12
CA PHE A 26 38.75 11.69 1.29
C PHE A 26 37.81 10.64 0.67
N LEU A 27 38.36 9.59 0.08
CA LEU A 27 37.58 8.50 -0.52
C LEU A 27 36.67 7.84 0.52
N PHE A 28 37.18 7.60 1.72
CA PHE A 28 36.41 7.04 2.81
C PHE A 28 35.23 7.95 3.21
N ASN A 29 35.47 9.26 3.38
CA ASN A 29 34.40 10.22 3.71
C ASN A 29 33.33 10.29 2.58
N VAL A 30 33.75 10.33 1.32
CA VAL A 30 32.82 10.32 0.18
C VAL A 30 32.00 9.04 0.16
N LEU A 31 32.64 7.90 0.42
CA LEU A 31 31.93 6.61 0.45
C LEU A 31 30.89 6.57 1.57
N VAL A 32 31.24 7.03 2.77
CA VAL A 32 30.31 7.09 3.91
C VAL A 32 29.11 7.99 3.59
N VAL A 33 29.35 9.18 3.05
CA VAL A 33 28.28 10.11 2.66
C VAL A 33 27.42 9.53 1.53
N ALA A 34 28.05 8.90 0.54
CA ALA A 34 27.33 8.28 -0.57
C ALA A 34 26.42 7.15 -0.09
N ILE A 35 26.91 6.26 0.78
CA ILE A 35 26.08 5.19 1.36
C ILE A 35 24.95 5.76 2.22
N ALA A 36 25.25 6.76 3.05
CA ALA A 36 24.27 7.39 3.92
C ALA A 36 23.11 8.04 3.14
N LEU A 37 23.38 8.60 1.97
CA LEU A 37 22.35 9.18 1.10
C LEU A 37 21.67 8.14 0.20
N ALA A 38 22.43 7.16 -0.30
CA ALA A 38 21.90 6.15 -1.22
C ALA A 38 20.88 5.24 -0.55
N LEU A 39 21.08 4.88 0.71
CA LEU A 39 20.24 3.90 1.42
C LEU A 39 18.77 4.35 1.60
N PRO A 40 18.49 5.57 2.12
CA PRO A 40 17.12 6.06 2.20
C PRO A 40 16.48 6.27 0.81
N ILE A 41 17.25 6.79 -0.17
CA ILE A 41 16.74 7.03 -1.52
C ILE A 41 16.36 5.70 -2.18
N ALA A 42 17.21 4.68 -2.09
CA ALA A 42 16.90 3.35 -2.59
C ALA A 42 15.67 2.75 -1.93
N GLY A 43 15.54 2.87 -0.60
CA GLY A 43 14.37 2.42 0.14
C GLY A 43 13.07 3.10 -0.31
N LEU A 44 13.06 4.42 -0.44
CA LEU A 44 11.91 5.17 -0.96
C LEU A 44 11.57 4.79 -2.39
N THR A 45 12.58 4.59 -3.24
CA THR A 45 12.38 4.16 -4.62
C THR A 45 11.73 2.78 -4.68
N VAL A 46 12.17 1.83 -3.85
CA VAL A 46 11.55 0.50 -3.75
C VAL A 46 10.09 0.60 -3.34
N ILE A 47 9.77 1.37 -2.30
CA ILE A 47 8.38 1.55 -1.85
C ILE A 47 7.51 2.16 -2.96
N GLN A 48 7.98 3.20 -3.63
CA GLN A 48 7.24 3.85 -4.71
C GLN A 48 6.98 2.91 -5.89
N ASN A 49 7.93 2.03 -6.21
CA ASN A 49 7.76 1.03 -7.26
C ASN A 49 6.91 -0.18 -6.84
N LEU A 50 6.82 -0.48 -5.55
CA LEU A 50 5.92 -1.53 -5.05
C LEU A 50 4.45 -1.08 -4.97
N ARG A 51 4.16 0.20 -4.79
CA ARG A 51 2.79 0.73 -4.75
C ARG A 51 1.95 0.34 -5.98
N PRO A 52 2.38 0.55 -7.25
CA PRO A 52 1.61 0.16 -8.41
C PRO A 52 1.47 -1.38 -8.54
N ILE A 53 2.48 -2.15 -8.10
CA ILE A 53 2.39 -3.61 -8.08
C ILE A 53 1.35 -4.05 -7.05
N ALA A 54 1.34 -3.46 -5.87
CA ALA A 54 0.34 -3.73 -4.84
C ALA A 54 -1.08 -3.37 -5.31
N SER A 55 -1.25 -2.31 -6.08
CA SER A 55 -2.55 -1.94 -6.67
C SER A 55 -2.97 -2.87 -7.81
N GLN A 56 -2.03 -3.44 -8.57
CA GLN A 56 -2.32 -4.40 -9.64
C GLN A 56 -2.64 -5.80 -9.11
N LEU A 57 -2.20 -6.16 -7.92
CA LEU A 57 -2.54 -7.42 -7.25
C LEU A 57 -4.01 -7.47 -6.78
N SER A 58 -4.88 -6.62 -7.36
CA SER A 58 -6.34 -6.62 -7.13
C SER A 58 -6.70 -6.58 -5.64
N ILE A 59 -6.09 -5.64 -4.92
CA ILE A 59 -6.51 -5.35 -3.55
C ILE A 59 -7.66 -4.33 -3.62
N GLU A 60 -8.61 -4.60 -4.51
CA GLU A 60 -9.88 -3.91 -4.47
C GLU A 60 -10.60 -4.41 -3.21
N PRO A 61 -10.97 -3.51 -2.28
CA PRO A 61 -11.73 -3.93 -1.11
C PRO A 61 -13.00 -4.62 -1.59
N GLU A 62 -13.22 -5.83 -1.12
CA GLU A 62 -14.38 -6.60 -1.49
C GLU A 62 -15.35 -6.68 -0.32
N ILE A 63 -16.63 -6.43 -0.60
CA ILE A 63 -17.73 -6.61 0.34
C ILE A 63 -18.59 -7.75 -0.18
N SER A 64 -18.66 -8.85 0.55
CA SER A 64 -19.56 -9.95 0.27
C SER A 64 -20.82 -9.81 1.11
N VAL A 65 -21.96 -9.68 0.44
CA VAL A 65 -23.29 -9.55 1.04
C VAL A 65 -24.01 -10.88 0.86
N PHE A 66 -24.09 -11.66 1.92
CA PHE A 66 -24.81 -12.94 1.92
C PHE A 66 -26.29 -12.71 2.23
N LEU A 67 -27.13 -13.34 1.44
CA LEU A 67 -28.57 -13.23 1.57
C LEU A 67 -29.11 -14.32 2.50
N ARG A 68 -30.24 -14.07 3.14
CA ARG A 68 -30.92 -15.11 3.91
C ARG A 68 -31.34 -16.26 2.99
N THR A 69 -31.17 -17.47 3.44
CA THR A 69 -31.56 -18.69 2.70
C THR A 69 -33.07 -18.78 2.45
N SER A 70 -33.87 -18.00 3.22
CA SER A 70 -35.32 -17.86 3.05
C SER A 70 -35.73 -16.97 1.87
N VAL A 71 -34.82 -16.18 1.32
CA VAL A 71 -35.09 -15.32 0.16
C VAL A 71 -35.11 -16.17 -1.10
N ALA A 72 -36.22 -16.11 -1.84
CA ALA A 72 -36.29 -16.79 -3.12
C ALA A 72 -35.30 -16.17 -4.11
N SER A 73 -34.68 -17.00 -4.97
CA SER A 73 -33.65 -16.49 -5.92
C SER A 73 -34.19 -15.41 -6.87
N ALA A 74 -35.50 -15.40 -7.15
CA ALA A 74 -36.13 -14.33 -7.93
C ALA A 74 -36.13 -12.98 -7.19
N ASP A 75 -36.34 -13.00 -5.86
CA ASP A 75 -36.32 -11.80 -5.01
C ASP A 75 -34.89 -11.37 -4.73
N ALA A 76 -33.97 -12.32 -4.66
CA ALA A 76 -32.54 -12.05 -4.51
C ALA A 76 -32.01 -11.13 -5.63
N VAL A 77 -32.44 -11.34 -6.86
CA VAL A 77 -32.05 -10.49 -8.01
C VAL A 77 -32.54 -9.05 -7.85
N ASN A 78 -33.71 -8.86 -7.26
CA ASN A 78 -34.30 -7.52 -7.03
C ASN A 78 -33.51 -6.68 -6.04
N LEU A 79 -32.72 -7.30 -5.13
CA LEU A 79 -31.84 -6.61 -4.20
C LEU A 79 -30.69 -5.84 -4.88
N SER A 80 -30.44 -6.11 -6.15
CA SER A 80 -29.46 -5.32 -6.92
C SER A 80 -29.81 -3.83 -6.97
N THR A 81 -31.09 -3.49 -7.00
CA THR A 81 -31.56 -2.10 -7.10
C THR A 81 -31.24 -1.29 -5.83
N PRO A 82 -31.66 -1.72 -4.61
CA PRO A 82 -31.30 -1.00 -3.38
C PRO A 82 -29.79 -0.97 -3.12
N ILE A 83 -29.04 -2.03 -3.46
CA ILE A 83 -27.57 -2.06 -3.35
C ILE A 83 -26.95 -0.98 -4.25
N LYS A 84 -27.33 -0.92 -5.53
CA LYS A 84 -26.83 0.10 -6.46
C LYS A 84 -27.20 1.52 -6.04
N LYS A 85 -28.41 1.69 -5.45
CA LYS A 85 -28.82 2.98 -4.90
C LYS A 85 -27.90 3.42 -3.75
N LEU A 86 -27.63 2.54 -2.79
CA LEU A 86 -26.70 2.82 -1.68
C LEU A 86 -25.31 3.19 -2.19
N LEU A 87 -24.77 2.47 -3.17
CA LEU A 87 -23.48 2.78 -3.79
C LEU A 87 -23.47 4.18 -4.41
N LYS A 88 -24.54 4.54 -5.12
CA LYS A 88 -24.68 5.85 -5.74
C LYS A 88 -24.77 6.97 -4.70
N ASP A 89 -25.58 6.77 -3.65
CA ASP A 89 -25.77 7.75 -2.57
C ASP A 89 -24.48 7.97 -1.78
N ALA A 90 -23.71 6.91 -1.57
CA ALA A 90 -22.38 6.96 -0.96
C ALA A 90 -21.26 7.48 -1.90
N ARG A 91 -21.59 7.73 -3.17
CA ARG A 91 -20.60 8.10 -4.22
C ARG A 91 -19.42 7.12 -4.27
N VAL A 92 -19.74 5.84 -4.26
CA VAL A 92 -18.76 4.75 -4.33
C VAL A 92 -18.85 4.07 -5.67
N ASN A 93 -17.70 3.88 -6.30
CA ASN A 93 -17.58 3.12 -7.55
C ASN A 93 -17.31 1.65 -7.19
N ALA A 94 -18.27 0.78 -7.46
CA ALA A 94 -18.12 -0.64 -7.22
C ALA A 94 -18.70 -1.47 -8.37
N LYS A 95 -18.01 -2.58 -8.69
CA LYS A 95 -18.56 -3.63 -9.55
C LYS A 95 -19.43 -4.53 -8.70
N VAL A 96 -20.71 -4.65 -9.06
CA VAL A 96 -21.69 -5.48 -8.34
C VAL A 96 -21.89 -6.77 -9.11
N ASN A 97 -21.48 -7.89 -8.55
CA ASN A 97 -21.65 -9.23 -9.11
C ASN A 97 -22.62 -10.03 -8.24
N PHE A 98 -23.67 -10.58 -8.87
CA PHE A 98 -24.55 -11.53 -8.22
C PHE A 98 -24.02 -12.95 -8.40
N VAL A 99 -23.83 -13.66 -7.31
CA VAL A 99 -23.35 -15.05 -7.27
C VAL A 99 -24.45 -15.92 -6.70
N THR A 100 -24.99 -16.79 -7.52
CA THR A 100 -25.98 -17.75 -7.07
C THR A 100 -25.33 -18.85 -6.23
N LYS A 101 -26.08 -19.43 -5.31
CA LYS A 101 -25.65 -20.57 -4.48
C LYS A 101 -25.05 -21.70 -5.30
N ASP A 102 -25.61 -21.99 -6.48
CA ASP A 102 -25.14 -23.07 -7.35
C ASP A 102 -23.82 -22.74 -8.02
N LYS A 103 -23.63 -21.48 -8.40
CA LYS A 103 -22.34 -20.99 -8.93
C LYS A 103 -21.28 -20.98 -7.87
N ALA A 104 -21.63 -20.56 -6.64
CA ALA A 104 -20.73 -20.60 -5.50
C ALA A 104 -20.28 -22.04 -5.18
N LEU A 105 -21.20 -22.99 -5.19
CA LEU A 105 -20.91 -24.41 -4.98
C LEU A 105 -19.95 -24.93 -6.06
N ALA A 106 -20.26 -24.72 -7.33
CA ALA A 106 -19.41 -25.16 -8.44
C ALA A 106 -18.00 -24.57 -8.36
N SER A 107 -17.86 -23.30 -7.93
CA SER A 107 -16.56 -22.65 -7.73
C SER A 107 -15.80 -23.31 -6.58
N MET A 108 -16.45 -23.63 -5.48
CA MET A 108 -15.81 -24.30 -4.33
C MET A 108 -15.38 -25.73 -4.67
N GLU A 109 -16.20 -26.48 -5.41
CA GLU A 109 -15.87 -27.82 -5.89
C GLU A 109 -14.64 -27.83 -6.80
N SER A 110 -14.49 -26.82 -7.65
CA SER A 110 -13.35 -26.73 -8.56
C SER A 110 -12.04 -26.29 -7.89
N THR A 111 -12.13 -25.60 -6.76
CA THR A 111 -10.96 -24.93 -6.15
C THR A 111 -10.49 -25.61 -4.86
N SER A 112 -11.33 -26.38 -4.19
CA SER A 112 -11.04 -26.98 -2.90
C SER A 112 -11.37 -28.47 -2.83
N SER A 113 -10.65 -29.19 -1.95
CA SER A 113 -10.93 -30.61 -1.65
C SER A 113 -12.24 -30.82 -0.87
N LEU A 114 -13.10 -29.82 -0.79
CA LEU A 114 -14.36 -29.83 -0.05
C LEU A 114 -15.52 -30.46 -0.83
N ALA A 115 -15.34 -30.79 -2.12
CA ALA A 115 -16.38 -31.43 -2.95
C ALA A 115 -16.97 -32.68 -2.31
N GLU A 116 -16.12 -33.53 -1.73
CA GLU A 116 -16.54 -34.78 -1.07
C GLU A 116 -17.35 -34.51 0.22
N VAL A 117 -16.98 -33.49 0.97
CA VAL A 117 -17.71 -33.07 2.20
C VAL A 117 -19.07 -32.47 1.83
N LEU A 118 -19.14 -31.64 0.79
CA LEU A 118 -20.37 -30.99 0.31
C LEU A 118 -21.36 -32.03 -0.23
N ALA A 119 -20.86 -33.07 -0.90
CA ALA A 119 -21.69 -34.16 -1.42
C ALA A 119 -22.38 -34.93 -0.27
N THR A 120 -21.83 -35.01 0.93
CA THR A 120 -22.40 -35.70 2.09
C THR A 120 -23.53 -34.91 2.78
N LEU A 121 -23.66 -33.59 2.52
CA LEU A 121 -24.64 -32.72 3.18
C LEU A 121 -26.06 -32.84 2.60
N GLY A 122 -26.25 -33.56 1.50
CA GLY A 122 -27.58 -33.85 0.92
C GLY A 122 -28.26 -32.66 0.27
N GLY A 123 -27.58 -31.49 0.13
CA GLY A 123 -28.09 -30.31 -0.56
C GLY A 123 -27.08 -29.16 -0.48
N ASN A 124 -27.31 -28.12 -1.29
CA ASN A 124 -26.46 -26.94 -1.29
C ASN A 124 -26.73 -26.05 -0.04
N PRO A 125 -25.82 -25.95 0.93
CA PRO A 125 -26.02 -25.12 2.14
C PRO A 125 -25.70 -23.65 1.92
N LEU A 126 -25.16 -23.27 0.74
CA LEU A 126 -24.71 -21.92 0.48
C LEU A 126 -25.87 -20.97 0.20
N PRO A 127 -25.84 -19.74 0.67
CA PRO A 127 -26.78 -18.70 0.30
C PRO A 127 -26.39 -18.05 -1.04
N ASP A 128 -27.34 -17.39 -1.68
CA ASP A 128 -27.06 -16.43 -2.74
C ASP A 128 -26.30 -15.22 -2.15
N ALA A 129 -25.42 -14.60 -2.93
CA ALA A 129 -24.59 -13.50 -2.45
C ALA A 129 -24.39 -12.42 -3.52
N TYR A 130 -24.18 -11.20 -3.07
CA TYR A 130 -23.64 -10.12 -3.88
C TYR A 130 -22.19 -9.85 -3.49
N VAL A 131 -21.33 -9.80 -4.48
CA VAL A 131 -19.92 -9.46 -4.34
C VAL A 131 -19.71 -8.08 -4.93
N LEU A 132 -19.27 -7.16 -4.10
CA LEU A 132 -19.03 -5.76 -4.43
C LEU A 132 -17.52 -5.50 -4.40
N ALA A 133 -16.90 -5.38 -5.57
CA ALA A 133 -15.50 -4.98 -5.69
C ALA A 133 -15.43 -3.45 -5.78
N LEU A 134 -14.88 -2.81 -4.76
CA LEU A 134 -14.78 -1.37 -4.65
C LEU A 134 -13.44 -0.89 -5.20
N SER A 135 -13.41 0.37 -5.70
CA SER A 135 -12.14 1.01 -6.03
C SER A 135 -11.27 1.17 -4.77
N ALA A 136 -9.96 1.08 -4.94
CA ALA A 136 -9.00 1.30 -3.85
C ALA A 136 -9.15 2.70 -3.20
N ASP A 137 -9.58 3.70 -3.99
CA ASP A 137 -9.81 5.07 -3.52
C ASP A 137 -11.01 5.18 -2.55
N ASP A 138 -11.91 4.19 -2.56
CA ASP A 138 -13.10 4.16 -1.70
C ASP A 138 -12.94 3.24 -0.47
N ALA A 139 -11.72 2.80 -0.18
CA ALA A 139 -11.41 1.88 0.93
C ALA A 139 -11.82 2.41 2.32
N ASP A 140 -11.82 3.72 2.52
CA ASP A 140 -12.24 4.39 3.75
C ASP A 140 -13.76 4.34 3.97
N LYS A 141 -14.55 4.22 2.89
CA LYS A 141 -16.01 4.16 2.91
C LYS A 141 -16.58 2.76 3.17
N VAL A 142 -15.73 1.73 3.10
CA VAL A 142 -16.12 0.31 3.19
C VAL A 142 -16.88 0.02 4.49
N GLU A 143 -16.44 0.55 5.61
CA GLU A 143 -17.04 0.34 6.93
C GLU A 143 -18.46 0.91 6.99
N GLN A 144 -18.63 2.16 6.55
CA GLN A 144 -19.92 2.83 6.51
C GLN A 144 -20.89 2.13 5.56
N LEU A 145 -20.40 1.76 4.38
CA LEU A 145 -21.19 1.06 3.37
C LEU A 145 -21.61 -0.33 3.86
N SER A 146 -20.74 -1.07 4.53
CA SER A 146 -21.07 -2.38 5.10
C SER A 146 -22.15 -2.29 6.17
N ALA A 147 -22.13 -1.24 6.99
CA ALA A 147 -23.16 -0.99 8.01
C ALA A 147 -24.52 -0.72 7.36
N GLN A 148 -24.56 0.05 6.28
CA GLN A 148 -25.80 0.33 5.54
C GLN A 148 -26.34 -0.92 4.82
N LEU A 149 -25.46 -1.73 4.23
CA LEU A 149 -25.82 -2.97 3.58
C LEU A 149 -26.42 -4.00 4.54
N ARG A 150 -25.92 -4.07 5.79
CA ARG A 150 -26.50 -4.93 6.85
C ARG A 150 -27.94 -4.53 7.20
N GLY A 151 -28.32 -3.28 6.98
CA GLY A 151 -29.68 -2.79 7.23
C GLY A 151 -30.70 -3.12 6.14
N LEU A 152 -30.27 -3.69 5.01
CA LEU A 152 -31.19 -4.08 3.94
C LEU A 152 -31.97 -5.34 4.31
N ASP A 153 -33.27 -5.32 4.05
CA ASP A 153 -34.09 -6.52 4.22
C ASP A 153 -33.68 -7.63 3.24
N GLY A 154 -33.62 -8.87 3.73
CA GLY A 154 -33.12 -10.01 2.96
C GLY A 154 -31.61 -10.26 3.10
N VAL A 155 -30.84 -9.35 3.67
CA VAL A 155 -29.41 -9.56 3.96
C VAL A 155 -29.27 -10.30 5.30
N ASP A 156 -28.41 -11.30 5.33
CA ASP A 156 -28.07 -12.07 6.53
C ASP A 156 -26.76 -11.60 7.11
N VAL A 157 -25.69 -11.71 6.33
CA VAL A 157 -24.33 -11.37 6.75
C VAL A 157 -23.65 -10.49 5.72
N VAL A 158 -22.94 -9.47 6.17
CA VAL A 158 -22.04 -8.67 5.34
C VAL A 158 -20.62 -8.89 5.82
N GLN A 159 -19.81 -9.49 4.96
CA GLN A 159 -18.39 -9.74 5.21
C GLN A 159 -17.55 -8.75 4.42
N VAL A 160 -16.56 -8.18 5.07
CA VAL A 160 -15.62 -7.21 4.47
C VAL A 160 -14.25 -7.84 4.44
N ASP A 161 -13.72 -8.03 3.24
CA ASP A 161 -12.39 -8.60 3.04
C ASP A 161 -11.33 -7.51 2.78
N SER A 162 -11.34 -6.48 3.63
CA SER A 162 -10.39 -5.36 3.53
C SER A 162 -9.44 -5.22 4.72
N ALA A 163 -9.57 -6.08 5.74
CA ALA A 163 -8.79 -5.95 6.96
C ALA A 163 -7.27 -6.07 6.72
N TRP A 164 -6.87 -6.96 5.84
CA TRP A 164 -5.46 -7.14 5.48
C TRP A 164 -4.92 -5.99 4.62
N VAL A 165 -5.75 -5.39 3.75
CA VAL A 165 -5.41 -4.22 2.92
C VAL A 165 -5.09 -3.02 3.80
N LYS A 166 -5.95 -2.73 4.79
CA LYS A 166 -5.71 -1.66 5.78
C LYS A 166 -4.41 -1.90 6.55
N ARG A 167 -4.13 -3.16 6.95
CA ARG A 167 -2.88 -3.52 7.64
C ARG A 167 -1.66 -3.33 6.76
N LEU A 168 -1.75 -3.73 5.48
CA LEU A 168 -0.67 -3.55 4.53
C LEU A 168 -0.39 -2.08 4.25
N ALA A 169 -1.43 -1.26 4.05
CA ALA A 169 -1.30 0.18 3.88
C ALA A 169 -0.68 0.86 5.11
N ALA A 170 -1.10 0.46 6.32
CA ALA A 170 -0.52 0.95 7.56
C ALA A 170 0.96 0.57 7.71
N LEU A 171 1.33 -0.66 7.37
CA LEU A 171 2.73 -1.12 7.37
C LEU A 171 3.59 -0.33 6.38
N MET A 172 3.09 -0.10 5.16
CA MET A 172 3.78 0.71 4.16
C MET A 172 3.99 2.15 4.65
N HIS A 173 2.99 2.74 5.31
CA HIS A 173 3.10 4.08 5.86
C HIS A 173 4.13 4.16 7.01
N ILE A 174 4.15 3.17 7.91
CA ILE A 174 5.14 3.07 8.99
C ILE A 174 6.55 2.94 8.40
N LEU A 175 6.73 2.11 7.37
CA LEU A 175 8.01 1.94 6.70
C LEU A 175 8.49 3.24 6.02
N GLU A 176 7.58 3.98 5.39
CA GLU A 176 7.88 5.29 4.79
C GLU A 176 8.33 6.30 5.84
N LEU A 177 7.63 6.39 6.98
CA LEU A 177 8.02 7.23 8.11
C LEU A 177 9.38 6.83 8.69
N ALA A 178 9.65 5.54 8.83
CA ALA A 178 10.94 5.03 9.32
C ALA A 178 12.09 5.41 8.37
N LEU A 179 11.88 5.31 7.06
CA LEU A 179 12.87 5.73 6.07
C LEU A 179 13.11 7.24 6.06
N LEU A 180 12.06 8.05 6.23
CA LEU A 180 12.17 9.49 6.37
C LEU A 180 12.95 9.87 7.64
N PHE A 181 12.69 9.22 8.76
CA PHE A 181 13.42 9.41 10.00
C PHE A 181 14.89 9.02 9.85
N LEU A 182 15.16 7.88 9.21
CA LEU A 182 16.51 7.44 8.90
C LEU A 182 17.25 8.44 8.01
N ALA A 183 16.61 8.94 6.96
CA ALA A 183 17.18 9.95 6.07
C ALA A 183 17.53 11.25 6.82
N GLY A 184 16.64 11.72 7.70
CA GLY A 184 16.87 12.87 8.55
C GLY A 184 18.06 12.68 9.49
N THR A 185 18.13 11.54 10.15
CA THR A 185 19.21 11.19 11.07
C THR A 185 20.55 11.11 10.35
N LEU A 186 20.59 10.43 9.20
CA LEU A 186 21.80 10.31 8.38
C LEU A 186 22.22 11.68 7.81
N GLY A 187 21.27 12.54 7.45
CA GLY A 187 21.55 13.91 7.04
C GLY A 187 22.25 14.71 8.13
N VAL A 188 21.80 14.62 9.37
CA VAL A 188 22.47 15.26 10.52
C VAL A 188 23.88 14.71 10.73
N VAL A 189 24.04 13.38 10.67
CA VAL A 189 25.36 12.73 10.79
C VAL A 189 26.32 13.24 9.71
N VAL A 190 25.88 13.33 8.46
CA VAL A 190 26.69 13.86 7.35
C VAL A 190 27.14 15.30 7.63
N ILE A 191 26.23 16.16 8.10
CA ILE A 191 26.55 17.55 8.45
C ILE A 191 27.62 17.59 9.54
N VAL A 192 27.49 16.79 10.60
CA VAL A 192 28.46 16.72 11.71
C VAL A 192 29.82 16.22 11.22
N VAL A 193 29.85 15.19 10.38
CA VAL A 193 31.09 14.62 9.82
C VAL A 193 31.81 15.66 8.95
N VAL A 194 31.09 16.33 8.05
CA VAL A 194 31.65 17.36 7.17
C VAL A 194 32.17 18.54 8.01
N PHE A 195 31.42 18.99 9.02
CA PHE A 195 31.84 20.07 9.91
C PHE A 195 33.10 19.71 10.66
N ASN A 196 33.20 18.51 11.23
CA ASN A 196 34.41 18.05 11.93
C ASN A 196 35.61 17.93 10.99
N ALA A 197 35.41 17.39 9.79
CA ALA A 197 36.49 17.28 8.81
C ALA A 197 37.03 18.67 8.41
N THR A 198 36.15 19.64 8.18
CA THR A 198 36.54 21.02 7.83
C THR A 198 37.23 21.71 8.97
N ARG A 199 36.78 21.55 10.23
CA ARG A 199 37.41 22.14 11.40
C ARG A 199 38.86 21.68 11.63
N LEU A 200 39.10 20.39 11.44
CA LEU A 200 40.46 19.81 11.56
C LEU A 200 41.42 20.32 10.49
N GLN A 201 40.94 20.62 9.28
CA GLN A 201 41.73 21.17 8.20
C GLN A 201 42.11 22.65 8.38
N VAL A 202 41.27 23.40 9.12
CA VAL A 202 41.53 24.84 9.39
C VAL A 202 42.52 25.03 10.56
N LEU A 203 42.65 24.04 11.46
CA LEU A 203 43.52 24.08 12.64
C LEU A 203 44.89 23.45 12.43
N SER A 204 45.14 22.84 11.27
CA SER A 204 46.45 22.28 10.85
C SER A 204 47.13 23.21 9.86
#